data_d4126205faa7f5c56881316d0bd72315
#
_entry.id   d4126205faa7f5c56881316d0bd72315
#
_cell.length_a   1.000
_cell.length_b   1.000
_cell.length_c   1.000
_cell.angle_alpha   90.00
_cell.angle_beta   90.00
_cell.angle_gamma   90.00
#
_symmetry.space_group_name_H-M   'P 1'
#
loop_
_entity.id
_entity.type
_entity.pdbx_description
1 polymer ?
#
loop_
_entity_poly.entity_id
_entity_poly.type
_entity_poly.pdbx_seq_one_letter_code
_entity_poly.pdbx_strand_id
1 'polypeptide(L)'
;ALALLAAPLAAAPALGVAAALPQITLAGPPAIVSAPLIHMAETGALKDVAQRTVFTAWRDPDQLRMMAMGGKADVLAMPSNVAANLFNRGAGVTLLNISTWGALWIVTRDAQRKTLADFKGEEIAVPFRGDMPDIVLQLLLTKQGLDPLRDFRIRYVPTPMEAMQLLITRRVSHALLTEPAVSLAMRKTRSFPVGLIAPDLHRGADLQQEWGRLFRRAPRVPQAGIAAVGVLRSQPQVLDAVAQAYARSLAWCRDNALECGRMMARHIDLLTPEAVADAIAVSQLDALPAARARPELEFFFNQLMARNPALVGGKLPAEAF
;
A
#
# COMPACT_ATOMS: atom_id res chain seq x y z
N ALA A 1 78.22 1.94 14.38
CA ALA A 1 77.24 1.46 13.36
C ALA A 1 75.85 1.38 14.00
N LEU A 2 75.00 2.35 13.67
CA LEU A 2 73.54 2.33 14.06
C LEU A 2 72.79 1.71 12.92
N ALA A 3 72.13 0.60 13.14
CA ALA A 3 71.21 0.00 12.19
C ALA A 3 69.79 0.59 12.44
N LEU A 4 69.27 1.35 11.48
CA LEU A 4 67.85 1.76 11.45
C LEU A 4 67.00 0.56 11.01
N LEU A 5 66.13 0.07 11.90
CA LEU A 5 65.06 -0.87 11.58
C LEU A 5 63.89 -0.07 11.01
N ALA A 6 63.63 -0.21 9.69
CA ALA A 6 62.42 0.28 9.07
C ALA A 6 61.28 -0.71 9.29
N ALA A 7 60.27 -0.33 10.05
CA ALA A 7 59.04 -1.11 10.21
C ALA A 7 58.14 -0.96 8.93
N PRO A 8 57.57 -2.05 8.44
CA PRO A 8 56.63 -1.95 7.30
C PRO A 8 55.32 -1.30 7.74
N LEU A 9 54.93 -0.25 7.04
CA LEU A 9 53.59 0.38 7.18
C LEU A 9 52.55 -0.61 6.63
N ALA A 10 51.77 -1.22 7.50
CA ALA A 10 50.64 -2.07 7.09
C ALA A 10 49.56 -1.17 6.45
N ALA A 11 49.37 -1.33 5.16
CA ALA A 11 48.27 -0.71 4.46
C ALA A 11 46.95 -1.27 4.98
N ALA A 12 46.11 -0.41 5.61
CA ALA A 12 44.75 -0.76 5.98
C ALA A 12 43.97 -1.11 4.71
N PRO A 13 43.14 -2.18 4.70
CA PRO A 13 42.31 -2.49 3.56
C PRO A 13 41.35 -1.33 3.32
N ALA A 14 41.39 -0.75 2.11
CA ALA A 14 40.37 0.20 1.66
C ALA A 14 39.04 -0.52 1.71
N LEU A 15 38.09 0.00 2.49
CA LEU A 15 36.69 -0.43 2.47
C LEU A 15 36.20 -0.22 1.03
N GLY A 16 36.17 -1.32 0.28
CA GLY A 16 35.67 -1.30 -1.10
C GLY A 16 34.25 -0.79 -1.09
N VAL A 17 33.99 0.34 -1.74
CA VAL A 17 32.64 0.79 -2.04
C VAL A 17 31.99 -0.34 -2.86
N ALA A 18 30.98 -0.98 -2.30
CA ALA A 18 30.25 -2.03 -3.00
C ALA A 18 29.78 -1.44 -4.36
N ALA A 19 30.06 -2.16 -5.45
CA ALA A 19 29.67 -1.67 -6.79
C ALA A 19 28.16 -1.49 -6.83
N ALA A 20 27.71 -0.34 -7.34
CA ALA A 20 26.28 -0.06 -7.51
C ALA A 20 25.62 -1.17 -8.38
N LEU A 21 24.42 -1.59 -8.00
CA LEU A 21 23.65 -2.58 -8.74
C LEU A 21 23.36 -2.06 -10.17
N PRO A 22 23.35 -2.93 -11.20
CA PRO A 22 22.99 -2.49 -12.54
C PRO A 22 21.60 -1.87 -12.61
N GLN A 23 20.63 -2.46 -11.91
CA GLN A 23 19.26 -1.97 -11.87
C GLN A 23 18.57 -2.38 -10.57
N ILE A 24 17.66 -1.53 -10.08
CA ILE A 24 16.64 -1.86 -9.09
C ILE A 24 15.27 -1.66 -9.75
N THR A 25 14.44 -2.71 -9.71
CA THR A 25 13.08 -2.69 -10.21
C THR A 25 12.11 -2.52 -9.04
N LEU A 26 11.41 -1.40 -9.03
CA LEU A 26 10.36 -1.06 -8.09
C LEU A 26 9.00 -1.43 -8.70
N ALA A 27 8.07 -1.97 -7.92
CA ALA A 27 6.73 -2.23 -8.42
C ALA A 27 5.65 -1.94 -7.39
N GLY A 28 4.46 -1.54 -7.86
CA GLY A 28 3.35 -1.21 -6.98
C GLY A 28 2.00 -1.13 -7.69
N PRO A 29 0.89 -1.09 -6.92
CA PRO A 29 -0.47 -1.00 -7.45
C PRO A 29 -0.83 0.43 -7.90
N PRO A 30 -1.98 0.61 -8.56
CA PRO A 30 -2.58 1.93 -8.80
C PRO A 30 -3.17 2.53 -7.50
N ALA A 31 -2.35 2.68 -6.47
CA ALA A 31 -2.69 3.19 -5.15
C ALA A 31 -1.58 4.09 -4.61
N ILE A 32 -1.89 4.89 -3.60
CA ILE A 32 -0.99 5.93 -3.05
C ILE A 32 0.36 5.37 -2.56
N VAL A 33 0.42 4.13 -2.10
CA VAL A 33 1.67 3.47 -1.69
C VAL A 33 2.72 3.43 -2.81
N SER A 34 2.32 3.53 -4.07
CA SER A 34 3.21 3.56 -5.23
C SER A 34 3.81 4.93 -5.53
N ALA A 35 3.20 6.01 -5.05
CA ALA A 35 3.64 7.37 -5.35
C ALA A 35 5.13 7.62 -5.01
N PRO A 36 5.63 7.24 -3.80
CA PRO A 36 7.04 7.40 -3.50
C PRO A 36 7.96 6.55 -4.36
N LEU A 37 7.55 5.34 -4.76
CA LEU A 37 8.33 4.48 -5.65
C LEU A 37 8.50 5.09 -7.04
N ILE A 38 7.44 5.69 -7.57
CA ILE A 38 7.46 6.40 -8.86
C ILE A 38 8.40 7.61 -8.76
N HIS A 39 8.28 8.40 -7.69
CA HIS A 39 9.17 9.53 -7.45
C HIS A 39 10.65 9.08 -7.37
N MET A 40 10.93 7.98 -6.67
CA MET A 40 12.28 7.42 -6.59
C MET A 40 12.84 7.05 -7.97
N ALA A 41 12.00 6.44 -8.82
CA ALA A 41 12.40 6.03 -10.16
C ALA A 41 12.67 7.25 -11.07
N GLU A 42 11.80 8.25 -11.05
CA GLU A 42 11.92 9.44 -11.90
C GLU A 42 13.06 10.38 -11.49
N THR A 43 13.36 10.47 -10.19
CA THR A 43 14.39 11.39 -9.67
C THR A 43 15.76 10.73 -9.51
N GLY A 44 15.87 9.42 -9.75
CA GLY A 44 17.12 8.69 -9.52
C GLY A 44 17.54 8.70 -8.03
N ALA A 45 16.56 8.62 -7.12
CA ALA A 45 16.80 8.69 -5.68
C ALA A 45 17.69 7.55 -5.12
N LEU A 46 17.96 6.53 -5.92
CA LEU A 46 18.83 5.38 -5.59
C LEU A 46 20.15 5.36 -6.40
N LYS A 47 20.55 6.47 -7.02
CA LYS A 47 21.76 6.55 -7.87
C LYS A 47 23.07 6.10 -7.19
N ASP A 48 23.10 6.20 -5.85
CA ASP A 48 24.29 5.80 -5.06
C ASP A 48 24.39 4.29 -4.88
N VAL A 49 23.30 3.54 -5.08
CA VAL A 49 23.22 2.08 -4.89
C VAL A 49 22.79 1.32 -6.15
N ALA A 50 22.27 2.01 -7.17
CA ALA A 50 21.89 1.42 -8.45
C ALA A 50 22.14 2.39 -9.60
N GLN A 51 22.66 1.85 -10.73
CA GLN A 51 22.89 2.64 -11.96
C GLN A 51 21.55 3.06 -12.61
N ARG A 52 20.53 2.23 -12.46
CA ARG A 52 19.18 2.46 -13.01
C ARG A 52 18.11 2.06 -11.99
N THR A 53 17.08 2.88 -11.87
CA THR A 53 15.87 2.56 -11.11
C THR A 53 14.68 2.65 -12.05
N VAL A 54 13.85 1.60 -12.09
CA VAL A 54 12.64 1.56 -12.93
C VAL A 54 11.41 1.24 -12.08
N PHE A 55 10.25 1.75 -12.50
CA PHE A 55 8.97 1.42 -11.87
C PHE A 55 8.08 0.64 -12.84
N THR A 56 7.37 -0.36 -12.30
CA THR A 56 6.38 -1.15 -13.03
C THR A 56 5.10 -1.26 -12.20
N ALA A 57 3.95 -0.92 -12.78
CA ALA A 57 2.68 -1.09 -12.12
C ALA A 57 2.21 -2.56 -12.18
N TRP A 58 1.69 -3.09 -11.07
CA TRP A 58 0.92 -4.34 -11.07
C TRP A 58 -0.58 -4.03 -10.90
N ARG A 59 -1.46 -4.87 -11.47
CA ARG A 59 -2.89 -4.59 -11.63
C ARG A 59 -3.77 -5.32 -10.63
N ASP A 60 -3.36 -6.51 -10.22
CA ASP A 60 -4.13 -7.40 -9.38
C ASP A 60 -3.23 -8.20 -8.41
N PRO A 61 -3.82 -8.80 -7.36
CA PRO A 61 -3.06 -9.54 -6.36
C PRO A 61 -2.30 -10.76 -6.89
N ASP A 62 -2.72 -11.38 -7.98
CA ASP A 62 -2.03 -12.54 -8.54
C ASP A 62 -0.77 -12.08 -9.27
N GLN A 63 -0.83 -10.97 -9.99
CA GLN A 63 0.36 -10.35 -10.58
C GLN A 63 1.38 -9.94 -9.52
N LEU A 64 0.94 -9.36 -8.40
CA LEU A 64 1.80 -9.05 -7.25
C LEU A 64 2.52 -10.32 -6.76
N ARG A 65 1.78 -11.42 -6.52
CA ARG A 65 2.34 -12.69 -6.04
C ARG A 65 3.35 -13.27 -7.04
N MET A 66 3.02 -13.23 -8.34
CA MET A 66 3.95 -13.65 -9.40
C MET A 66 5.24 -12.81 -9.42
N MET A 67 5.15 -11.50 -9.26
CA MET A 67 6.34 -10.63 -9.22
C MET A 67 7.21 -10.91 -8.00
N ALA A 68 6.59 -11.12 -6.83
CA ALA A 68 7.30 -11.43 -5.59
C ALA A 68 8.07 -12.76 -5.66
N MET A 69 7.48 -13.80 -6.29
CA MET A 69 8.09 -15.12 -6.37
C MET A 69 8.97 -15.31 -7.60
N GLY A 70 8.71 -14.56 -8.67
CA GLY A 70 9.37 -14.74 -9.97
C GLY A 70 10.60 -13.85 -10.21
N GLY A 71 11.06 -13.09 -9.21
CA GLY A 71 12.24 -12.21 -9.36
C GLY A 71 12.07 -11.09 -10.38
N LYS A 72 10.83 -10.68 -10.67
CA LYS A 72 10.54 -9.61 -11.64
C LYS A 72 10.52 -8.20 -11.03
N ALA A 73 10.68 -8.11 -9.73
CA ALA A 73 10.87 -6.87 -9.00
C ALA A 73 11.81 -7.12 -7.81
N ASP A 74 12.47 -6.07 -7.35
CA ASP A 74 13.37 -6.08 -6.20
C ASP A 74 12.70 -5.48 -4.97
N VAL A 75 11.83 -4.48 -5.17
CA VAL A 75 11.02 -3.83 -4.14
C VAL A 75 9.57 -3.74 -4.60
N LEU A 76 8.67 -4.22 -3.76
CA LEU A 76 7.23 -4.28 -4.04
C LEU A 76 6.45 -3.49 -3.00
N ALA A 77 5.61 -2.55 -3.45
CA ALA A 77 4.53 -2.05 -2.63
C ALA A 77 3.44 -3.11 -2.53
N MET A 78 3.05 -3.48 -1.31
CA MET A 78 2.08 -4.55 -1.08
C MET A 78 1.32 -4.40 0.24
N PRO A 79 0.14 -5.03 0.38
CA PRO A 79 -0.55 -5.14 1.65
C PRO A 79 0.28 -5.87 2.70
N SER A 80 0.20 -5.43 3.96
CA SER A 80 0.99 -5.98 5.06
C SER A 80 0.71 -7.47 5.32
N ASN A 81 -0.55 -7.89 5.21
CA ASN A 81 -0.94 -9.29 5.37
C ASN A 81 -0.42 -10.17 4.23
N VAL A 82 -0.32 -9.65 3.00
CA VAL A 82 0.27 -10.37 1.87
C VAL A 82 1.77 -10.54 2.08
N ALA A 83 2.47 -9.48 2.54
CA ALA A 83 3.88 -9.58 2.91
C ALA A 83 4.10 -10.66 3.98
N ALA A 84 3.29 -10.67 5.06
CA ALA A 84 3.35 -11.69 6.12
C ALA A 84 3.06 -13.11 5.58
N ASN A 85 2.05 -13.25 4.73
CA ASN A 85 1.71 -14.54 4.12
C ASN A 85 2.85 -15.09 3.27
N LEU A 86 3.43 -14.26 2.40
CA LEU A 86 4.55 -14.63 1.55
C LEU A 86 5.80 -14.98 2.37
N PHE A 87 6.13 -14.17 3.38
CA PHE A 87 7.24 -14.43 4.30
C PHE A 87 7.06 -15.78 5.00
N ASN A 88 5.91 -16.04 5.60
CA ASN A 88 5.64 -17.28 6.34
C ASN A 88 5.63 -18.53 5.45
N ARG A 89 5.38 -18.36 4.14
CA ARG A 89 5.47 -19.44 3.13
C ARG A 89 6.87 -19.58 2.54
N GLY A 90 7.85 -18.84 3.01
CA GLY A 90 9.23 -18.95 2.54
C GLY A 90 9.51 -18.26 1.20
N ALA A 91 8.61 -17.37 0.74
CA ALA A 91 8.77 -16.68 -0.55
C ALA A 91 9.86 -15.59 -0.55
N GLY A 92 10.66 -15.49 0.51
CA GLY A 92 11.79 -14.57 0.53
C GLY A 92 11.38 -13.09 0.47
N VAL A 93 10.55 -12.66 1.39
CA VAL A 93 10.08 -11.27 1.55
C VAL A 93 10.62 -10.68 2.85
N THR A 94 11.04 -9.40 2.84
CA THR A 94 11.37 -8.63 4.05
C THR A 94 10.63 -7.29 3.98
N LEU A 95 9.76 -7.02 4.95
CA LEU A 95 9.01 -5.78 5.04
C LEU A 95 9.94 -4.64 5.48
N LEU A 96 9.99 -3.54 4.73
CA LEU A 96 10.84 -2.39 5.07
C LEU A 96 10.10 -1.34 5.89
N ASN A 97 8.84 -1.10 5.56
CA ASN A 97 8.00 -0.14 6.28
C ASN A 97 6.52 -0.44 6.11
N ILE A 98 5.71 0.25 6.91
CA ILE A 98 4.30 0.51 6.62
C ILE A 98 4.17 2.00 6.33
N SER A 99 3.55 2.35 5.21
CA SER A 99 3.43 3.73 4.75
C SER A 99 2.01 4.19 4.49
N THR A 100 1.06 3.26 4.35
CA THR A 100 -0.37 3.55 4.23
C THR A 100 -1.10 2.99 5.44
N TRP A 101 -1.63 3.91 6.26
CA TRP A 101 -2.32 3.61 7.51
C TRP A 101 -3.82 3.83 7.44
N GLY A 102 -4.29 4.43 6.34
CA GLY A 102 -5.70 4.67 6.13
C GLY A 102 -5.98 5.27 4.76
N ALA A 103 -6.68 4.49 3.93
CA ALA A 103 -7.07 4.89 2.58
C ALA A 103 -8.36 4.17 2.11
N LEU A 104 -9.13 3.54 3.02
CA LEU A 104 -10.31 2.72 2.69
C LEU A 104 -11.60 3.41 3.11
N TRP A 105 -12.55 3.48 2.17
CA TRP A 105 -13.84 4.11 2.36
C TRP A 105 -14.97 3.31 1.71
N ILE A 106 -16.14 3.27 2.32
CA ILE A 106 -17.35 3.02 1.55
C ILE A 106 -17.78 4.36 0.95
N VAL A 107 -17.73 4.46 -0.37
CA VAL A 107 -18.27 5.60 -1.12
C VAL A 107 -19.73 5.31 -1.45
N THR A 108 -20.58 6.30 -1.26
CA THR A 108 -22.03 6.14 -1.33
C THR A 108 -22.70 7.31 -2.05
N ARG A 109 -23.92 7.08 -2.57
CA ARG A 109 -24.80 8.13 -3.08
C ARG A 109 -25.69 8.75 -2.00
N ASP A 110 -25.70 8.19 -0.80
CA ASP A 110 -26.50 8.67 0.32
C ASP A 110 -25.59 9.37 1.34
N ALA A 111 -25.73 10.70 1.45
CA ALA A 111 -24.94 11.53 2.35
C ALA A 111 -25.12 11.21 3.84
N GLN A 112 -26.24 10.54 4.19
CA GLN A 112 -26.58 10.24 5.59
C GLN A 112 -25.87 8.99 6.11
N ARG A 113 -25.37 8.12 5.23
CA ARG A 113 -24.68 6.87 5.62
C ARG A 113 -23.24 7.14 6.00
N LYS A 114 -22.90 6.96 7.27
CA LYS A 114 -21.58 7.31 7.86
C LYS A 114 -20.88 6.14 8.56
N THR A 115 -21.63 5.13 8.99
CA THR A 115 -21.11 3.97 9.70
C THR A 115 -21.34 2.70 8.88
N LEU A 116 -20.59 1.63 9.18
CA LEU A 116 -20.81 0.35 8.50
C LEU A 116 -22.23 -0.21 8.73
N ALA A 117 -22.81 0.03 9.88
CA ALA A 117 -24.17 -0.43 10.19
C ALA A 117 -25.25 0.21 9.30
N ASP A 118 -25.01 1.43 8.80
CA ASP A 118 -25.96 2.13 7.92
C ASP A 118 -26.12 1.45 6.55
N PHE A 119 -25.22 0.54 6.19
CA PHE A 119 -25.25 -0.21 4.94
C PHE A 119 -25.88 -1.60 5.07
N LYS A 120 -26.46 -1.93 6.23
CA LYS A 120 -27.14 -3.22 6.43
C LYS A 120 -28.30 -3.36 5.42
N GLY A 121 -28.36 -4.51 4.75
CA GLY A 121 -29.35 -4.79 3.69
C GLY A 121 -28.97 -4.26 2.31
N GLU A 122 -27.92 -3.47 2.19
CA GLU A 122 -27.51 -2.84 0.94
C GLU A 122 -26.57 -3.70 0.09
N GLU A 123 -26.50 -3.39 -1.21
CA GLU A 123 -25.51 -3.94 -2.12
C GLU A 123 -24.25 -3.06 -2.10
N ILE A 124 -23.09 -3.67 -1.87
CA ILE A 124 -21.80 -2.99 -1.86
C ILE A 124 -20.87 -3.67 -2.88
N ALA A 125 -20.36 -2.92 -3.86
CA ALA A 125 -19.29 -3.42 -4.72
C ALA A 125 -17.97 -3.43 -3.94
N VAL A 126 -17.31 -4.60 -3.89
CA VAL A 126 -16.09 -4.83 -3.13
C VAL A 126 -15.00 -5.39 -4.06
N PRO A 127 -13.87 -4.69 -4.23
CA PRO A 127 -12.76 -5.18 -5.06
C PRO A 127 -11.91 -6.20 -4.32
N PHE A 128 -11.19 -7.02 -5.10
CA PHE A 128 -10.14 -7.92 -4.60
C PHE A 128 -10.65 -8.89 -3.52
N ARG A 129 -11.59 -9.75 -3.87
CA ARG A 129 -12.13 -10.77 -2.97
C ARG A 129 -11.02 -11.51 -2.23
N GLY A 130 -11.08 -11.52 -0.90
CA GLY A 130 -10.10 -12.22 -0.04
C GLY A 130 -8.76 -11.48 0.11
N ASP A 131 -8.62 -10.25 -0.41
CA ASP A 131 -7.44 -9.40 -0.19
C ASP A 131 -7.77 -8.18 0.69
N MET A 132 -6.79 -7.30 0.92
CA MET A 132 -6.79 -6.28 1.99
C MET A 132 -8.11 -5.49 2.13
N PRO A 133 -8.72 -4.90 1.08
CA PRO A 133 -9.95 -4.14 1.24
C PRO A 133 -11.11 -5.00 1.78
N ASP A 134 -11.32 -6.17 1.20
CA ASP A 134 -12.36 -7.11 1.60
C ASP A 134 -12.11 -7.68 3.01
N ILE A 135 -10.86 -8.06 3.30
CA ILE A 135 -10.47 -8.59 4.61
C ILE A 135 -10.77 -7.58 5.73
N VAL A 136 -10.41 -6.31 5.54
CA VAL A 136 -10.65 -5.25 6.53
C VAL A 136 -12.15 -5.01 6.69
N LEU A 137 -12.90 -4.90 5.59
CA LEU A 137 -14.36 -4.74 5.65
C LEU A 137 -15.00 -5.87 6.46
N GLN A 138 -14.72 -7.11 6.08
CA GLN A 138 -15.32 -8.27 6.72
C GLN A 138 -14.93 -8.39 8.20
N LEU A 139 -13.68 -8.06 8.57
CA LEU A 139 -13.21 -8.04 9.96
C LEU A 139 -14.02 -7.03 10.77
N LEU A 140 -14.20 -5.81 10.27
CA LEU A 140 -14.91 -4.75 10.95
C LEU A 140 -16.43 -5.04 11.08
N LEU A 141 -17.05 -5.63 10.05
CA LEU A 141 -18.43 -6.08 10.09
C LEU A 141 -18.61 -7.15 11.19
N THR A 142 -17.80 -8.19 11.15
CA THR A 142 -17.87 -9.29 12.14
C THR A 142 -17.62 -8.79 13.56
N LYS A 143 -16.67 -7.84 13.74
CA LYS A 143 -16.37 -7.25 15.05
C LYS A 143 -17.54 -6.46 15.63
N GLN A 144 -18.43 -5.94 14.79
CA GLN A 144 -19.67 -5.26 15.19
C GLN A 144 -20.85 -6.23 15.43
N GLY A 145 -20.65 -7.55 15.23
CA GLY A 145 -21.73 -8.53 15.31
C GLY A 145 -22.60 -8.57 14.03
N LEU A 146 -22.14 -7.98 12.93
CA LEU A 146 -22.79 -8.03 11.62
C LEU A 146 -22.24 -9.21 10.81
N ASP A 147 -23.15 -9.94 10.13
CA ASP A 147 -22.77 -11.04 9.25
C ASP A 147 -22.58 -10.53 7.83
N PRO A 148 -21.34 -10.55 7.28
CA PRO A 148 -21.08 -10.07 5.92
C PRO A 148 -21.90 -10.76 4.82
N LEU A 149 -22.33 -12.02 5.06
CA LEU A 149 -23.06 -12.80 4.05
C LEU A 149 -24.58 -12.69 4.17
N ARG A 150 -25.09 -12.39 5.39
CA ARG A 150 -26.53 -12.30 5.66
C ARG A 150 -27.04 -10.87 5.70
N ASP A 151 -26.22 -9.97 6.26
CA ASP A 151 -26.62 -8.59 6.50
C ASP A 151 -26.27 -7.67 5.34
N PHE A 152 -25.51 -8.15 4.32
CA PHE A 152 -25.07 -7.35 3.16
C PHE A 152 -25.17 -8.16 1.87
N ARG A 153 -25.35 -7.46 0.77
CA ARG A 153 -25.21 -8.03 -0.58
C ARG A 153 -23.86 -7.62 -1.15
N ILE A 154 -22.83 -8.42 -0.91
CA ILE A 154 -21.48 -8.13 -1.40
C ILE A 154 -21.36 -8.54 -2.87
N ARG A 155 -21.14 -7.54 -3.73
CA ARG A 155 -20.85 -7.74 -5.15
C ARG A 155 -19.35 -7.63 -5.38
N TYR A 156 -18.69 -8.78 -5.50
CA TYR A 156 -17.25 -8.79 -5.78
C TYR A 156 -16.93 -8.36 -7.20
N VAL A 157 -15.88 -7.54 -7.34
CA VAL A 157 -15.33 -7.08 -8.62
C VAL A 157 -13.81 -7.24 -8.64
N PRO A 158 -13.19 -7.40 -9.83
CA PRO A 158 -11.76 -7.62 -9.95
C PRO A 158 -10.89 -6.49 -9.39
N THR A 159 -11.27 -5.21 -9.61
CA THR A 159 -10.42 -4.07 -9.29
C THR A 159 -11.19 -2.90 -8.65
N PRO A 160 -10.51 -2.00 -7.91
CA PRO A 160 -11.12 -0.76 -7.42
C PRO A 160 -11.66 0.14 -8.55
N MET A 161 -11.02 0.12 -9.72
CA MET A 161 -11.47 0.90 -10.88
C MET A 161 -12.80 0.38 -11.43
N GLU A 162 -13.03 -0.93 -11.43
CA GLU A 162 -14.33 -1.52 -11.80
C GLU A 162 -15.40 -1.20 -10.76
N ALA A 163 -15.10 -1.29 -9.46
CA ALA A 163 -16.02 -0.86 -8.41
C ALA A 163 -16.42 0.62 -8.59
N MET A 164 -15.44 1.49 -8.87
CA MET A 164 -15.66 2.90 -9.17
C MET A 164 -16.56 3.08 -10.40
N GLN A 165 -16.31 2.34 -11.48
CA GLN A 165 -17.13 2.41 -12.70
C GLN A 165 -18.59 2.02 -12.44
N LEU A 166 -18.82 0.94 -11.70
CA LEU A 166 -20.19 0.54 -11.33
C LEU A 166 -20.89 1.62 -10.52
N LEU A 167 -20.18 2.29 -9.64
CA LEU A 167 -20.69 3.38 -8.82
C LEU A 167 -21.02 4.61 -9.69
N ILE A 168 -20.13 5.05 -10.58
CA ILE A 168 -20.32 6.20 -11.45
C ILE A 168 -21.49 5.95 -12.42
N THR A 169 -21.57 4.75 -12.99
CA THR A 169 -22.65 4.37 -13.93
C THR A 169 -23.97 4.01 -13.25
N ARG A 170 -24.09 4.19 -11.92
CA ARG A 170 -25.28 3.90 -11.13
C ARG A 170 -25.73 2.44 -11.14
N ARG A 171 -24.82 1.52 -11.44
CA ARG A 171 -25.10 0.08 -11.36
C ARG A 171 -25.05 -0.46 -9.95
N VAL A 172 -24.40 0.29 -9.04
CA VAL A 172 -24.43 0.13 -7.59
C VAL A 172 -24.56 1.51 -6.94
N SER A 173 -25.11 1.54 -5.72
CA SER A 173 -25.19 2.78 -4.93
C SER A 173 -24.02 2.96 -3.97
N HIS A 174 -23.32 1.88 -3.66
CA HIS A 174 -22.24 1.85 -2.67
C HIS A 174 -21.08 1.00 -3.18
N ALA A 175 -19.85 1.46 -2.93
CA ALA A 175 -18.64 0.72 -3.25
C ALA A 175 -17.57 0.91 -2.18
N LEU A 176 -16.88 -0.16 -1.82
CA LEU A 176 -15.64 -0.09 -1.07
C LEU A 176 -14.52 0.31 -2.03
N LEU A 177 -13.90 1.45 -1.78
CA LEU A 177 -12.81 1.97 -2.60
C LEU A 177 -11.61 2.32 -1.74
N THR A 178 -10.44 2.23 -2.35
CA THR A 178 -9.20 2.77 -1.79
C THR A 178 -8.78 4.04 -2.53
N GLU A 179 -8.06 4.93 -1.86
CA GLU A 179 -7.47 6.09 -2.54
C GLU A 179 -6.37 5.62 -3.53
N PRO A 180 -6.25 6.24 -4.72
CA PRO A 180 -6.93 7.45 -5.19
C PRO A 180 -8.25 7.22 -5.94
N ALA A 181 -8.78 5.99 -6.01
CA ALA A 181 -10.05 5.73 -6.73
C ALA A 181 -11.24 6.48 -6.09
N VAL A 182 -11.24 6.68 -4.78
CA VAL A 182 -12.26 7.51 -4.09
C VAL A 182 -12.24 8.94 -4.61
N SER A 183 -11.09 9.61 -4.54
CA SER A 183 -10.93 10.99 -4.99
C SER A 183 -11.20 11.15 -6.47
N LEU A 184 -10.80 10.17 -7.29
CA LEU A 184 -11.11 10.15 -8.73
C LEU A 184 -12.61 10.04 -8.97
N ALA A 185 -13.33 9.17 -8.27
CA ALA A 185 -14.77 9.03 -8.37
C ALA A 185 -15.49 10.34 -8.00
N MET A 186 -15.08 10.95 -6.89
CA MET A 186 -15.64 12.22 -6.40
C MET A 186 -15.45 13.36 -7.41
N ARG A 187 -14.28 13.46 -8.04
CA ARG A 187 -14.00 14.47 -9.06
C ARG A 187 -14.79 14.22 -10.34
N LYS A 188 -14.81 12.97 -10.83
CA LYS A 188 -15.55 12.62 -12.06
C LYS A 188 -17.04 12.96 -11.95
N THR A 189 -17.67 12.67 -10.81
CA THR A 189 -19.11 12.95 -10.63
C THR A 189 -19.44 14.43 -10.40
N ARG A 190 -18.44 15.26 -10.10
CA ARG A 190 -18.60 16.72 -10.01
C ARG A 190 -18.28 17.46 -11.31
N SER A 191 -17.71 16.78 -12.31
CA SER A 191 -17.31 17.38 -13.58
C SER A 191 -18.31 17.11 -14.69
N PHE A 192 -18.44 18.08 -15.64
CA PHE A 192 -19.24 17.92 -16.84
C PHE A 192 -18.60 16.89 -17.80
N PRO A 193 -19.37 16.04 -18.50
CA PRO A 193 -20.85 15.91 -18.44
C PRO A 193 -21.33 14.93 -17.36
N VAL A 194 -20.42 14.19 -16.68
CA VAL A 194 -20.78 13.12 -15.74
C VAL A 194 -21.61 13.65 -14.57
N GLY A 195 -21.33 14.85 -14.08
CA GLY A 195 -22.07 15.49 -13.01
C GLY A 195 -23.56 15.70 -13.28
N LEU A 196 -23.98 15.75 -14.58
CA LEU A 196 -25.39 15.87 -14.93
C LEU A 196 -26.15 14.55 -14.78
N ILE A 197 -25.48 13.42 -15.03
CA ILE A 197 -26.13 12.10 -15.07
C ILE A 197 -25.83 11.26 -13.82
N ALA A 198 -24.76 11.56 -13.12
CA ALA A 198 -24.32 10.83 -11.94
C ALA A 198 -23.78 11.78 -10.85
N PRO A 199 -24.61 12.76 -10.39
CA PRO A 199 -24.18 13.68 -9.33
C PRO A 199 -24.00 12.97 -8.00
N ASP A 200 -23.32 13.67 -7.09
CA ASP A 200 -23.28 13.40 -5.66
C ASP A 200 -22.83 12.00 -5.22
N LEU A 201 -21.52 11.87 -5.11
CA LEU A 201 -20.89 10.83 -4.31
C LEU A 201 -20.37 11.43 -2.99
N HIS A 202 -20.47 10.64 -1.95
CA HIS A 202 -20.05 11.01 -0.59
C HIS A 202 -19.11 9.96 -0.04
N ARG A 203 -18.11 10.39 0.75
CA ARG A 203 -17.40 9.48 1.67
C ARG A 203 -18.38 9.11 2.78
N GLY A 204 -18.81 7.86 2.78
CA GLY A 204 -19.67 7.27 3.79
C GLY A 204 -18.86 6.72 4.97
N ALA A 205 -18.81 5.40 5.15
CA ALA A 205 -18.05 4.82 6.24
C ALA A 205 -16.54 4.90 5.98
N ASP A 206 -15.82 5.50 6.94
CA ASP A 206 -14.37 5.50 7.04
C ASP A 206 -13.92 4.24 7.80
N LEU A 207 -13.28 3.29 7.10
CA LEU A 207 -12.89 2.04 7.72
C LEU A 207 -11.81 2.21 8.80
N GLN A 208 -11.02 3.26 8.73
CA GLN A 208 -10.02 3.60 9.74
C GLN A 208 -10.67 4.10 11.01
N GLN A 209 -11.67 4.98 10.90
CA GLN A 209 -12.46 5.43 12.06
C GLN A 209 -13.22 4.27 12.71
N GLU A 210 -13.83 3.41 11.89
CA GLU A 210 -14.49 2.19 12.37
C GLU A 210 -13.51 1.27 13.12
N TRP A 211 -12.30 1.09 12.59
CA TRP A 211 -11.23 0.37 13.27
C TRP A 211 -10.90 0.97 14.64
N GLY A 212 -10.64 2.28 14.69
CA GLY A 212 -10.32 2.99 15.92
C GLY A 212 -11.42 2.85 16.99
N ARG A 213 -12.67 3.01 16.57
CA ARG A 213 -13.85 2.89 17.43
C ARG A 213 -14.02 1.46 17.99
N LEU A 214 -13.93 0.45 17.13
CA LEU A 214 -14.19 -0.94 17.48
C LEU A 214 -13.09 -1.56 18.33
N PHE A 215 -11.85 -1.21 18.08
CA PHE A 215 -10.69 -1.76 18.79
C PHE A 215 -10.17 -0.84 19.91
N ARG A 216 -10.76 0.36 20.08
CA ARG A 216 -10.33 1.38 21.06
C ARG A 216 -8.84 1.71 20.91
N ARG A 217 -8.42 1.94 19.67
CA ARG A 217 -7.04 2.26 19.28
C ARG A 217 -7.00 3.51 18.39
N ALA A 218 -5.82 3.92 17.99
CA ALA A 218 -5.68 4.95 16.96
C ALA A 218 -6.46 4.53 15.69
N PRO A 219 -7.17 5.45 15.02
CA PRO A 219 -8.00 5.15 13.85
C PRO A 219 -7.11 4.94 12.60
N ARG A 220 -6.23 3.95 12.66
CA ARG A 220 -5.30 3.61 11.60
C ARG A 220 -5.10 2.10 11.50
N VAL A 221 -5.06 1.58 10.28
CA VAL A 221 -4.82 0.18 9.96
C VAL A 221 -3.47 0.07 9.28
N PRO A 222 -2.56 -0.83 9.67
CA PRO A 222 -1.29 -1.03 8.98
C PRO A 222 -1.52 -1.72 7.62
N GLN A 223 -1.99 -0.94 6.64
CA GLN A 223 -2.63 -1.40 5.42
C GLN A 223 -1.62 -1.91 4.41
N ALA A 224 -0.65 -1.06 4.08
CA ALA A 224 0.35 -1.35 3.05
C ALA A 224 1.67 -0.63 3.32
N GLY A 225 2.71 -1.18 2.75
CA GLY A 225 4.05 -0.62 2.77
C GLY A 225 4.89 -1.18 1.63
N ILE A 226 6.20 -1.08 1.74
CA ILE A 226 7.12 -1.66 0.78
C ILE A 226 7.90 -2.82 1.39
N ALA A 227 8.14 -3.83 0.58
CA ALA A 227 8.94 -4.99 0.95
C ALA A 227 10.02 -5.27 -0.11
N ALA A 228 11.20 -5.67 0.34
CA ALA A 228 12.24 -6.21 -0.52
C ALA A 228 12.00 -7.70 -0.78
N VAL A 229 12.32 -8.15 -1.98
CA VAL A 229 12.16 -9.54 -2.40
C VAL A 229 13.44 -10.06 -3.07
N GLY A 230 13.56 -11.37 -3.16
CA GLY A 230 14.69 -12.01 -3.85
C GLY A 230 16.04 -11.70 -3.23
N VAL A 231 17.03 -11.50 -4.09
CA VAL A 231 18.44 -11.31 -3.69
C VAL A 231 18.73 -9.98 -2.99
N LEU A 232 17.89 -8.97 -3.19
CA LEU A 232 18.07 -7.67 -2.56
C LEU A 232 18.04 -7.76 -1.02
N ARG A 233 17.31 -8.73 -0.47
CA ARG A 233 17.18 -8.97 0.97
C ARG A 233 18.50 -9.25 1.69
N SER A 234 19.49 -9.75 0.98
CA SER A 234 20.83 -10.02 1.53
C SER A 234 21.78 -8.81 1.47
N GLN A 235 21.26 -7.62 1.09
CA GLN A 235 22.08 -6.42 0.94
C GLN A 235 21.59 -5.30 1.88
N PRO A 236 21.90 -5.36 3.18
CA PRO A 236 21.34 -4.45 4.19
C PRO A 236 21.57 -2.97 3.89
N GLN A 237 22.72 -2.61 3.35
CA GLN A 237 23.03 -1.23 2.97
C GLN A 237 22.09 -0.71 1.85
N VAL A 238 21.72 -1.58 0.90
CA VAL A 238 20.78 -1.23 -0.16
C VAL A 238 19.35 -1.14 0.39
N LEU A 239 18.98 -2.05 1.31
CA LEU A 239 17.68 -2.00 1.98
C LEU A 239 17.49 -0.69 2.76
N ASP A 240 18.52 -0.27 3.50
CA ASP A 240 18.51 1.00 4.24
C ASP A 240 18.39 2.20 3.28
N ALA A 241 19.14 2.20 2.18
CA ALA A 241 19.06 3.25 1.16
C ALA A 241 17.65 3.33 0.55
N VAL A 242 17.04 2.19 0.22
CA VAL A 242 15.67 2.09 -0.31
C VAL A 242 14.66 2.61 0.70
N ALA A 243 14.73 2.17 1.96
CA ALA A 243 13.80 2.59 3.02
C ALA A 243 13.87 4.10 3.25
N GLN A 244 15.07 4.67 3.33
CA GLN A 244 15.29 6.11 3.49
C GLN A 244 14.84 6.92 2.27
N ALA A 245 15.15 6.45 1.05
CA ALA A 245 14.73 7.10 -0.18
C ALA A 245 13.19 7.11 -0.28
N TYR A 246 12.54 6.01 0.07
CA TYR A 246 11.08 5.93 0.11
C TYR A 246 10.48 6.91 1.12
N ALA A 247 11.02 7.00 2.33
CA ALA A 247 10.53 7.93 3.35
C ALA A 247 10.69 9.40 2.90
N ARG A 248 11.84 9.77 2.31
CA ARG A 248 12.05 11.12 1.74
C ARG A 248 11.09 11.39 0.59
N SER A 249 10.88 10.42 -0.29
CA SER A 249 9.95 10.54 -1.43
C SER A 249 8.50 10.67 -0.97
N LEU A 250 8.10 9.97 0.10
CA LEU A 250 6.76 10.13 0.69
C LEU A 250 6.58 11.53 1.29
N ALA A 251 7.56 12.04 2.02
CA ALA A 251 7.53 13.41 2.54
C ALA A 251 7.41 14.43 1.40
N TRP A 252 8.24 14.28 0.37
CA TRP A 252 8.17 15.15 -0.82
C TRP A 252 6.79 15.09 -1.50
N CYS A 253 6.20 13.89 -1.68
CA CYS A 253 4.87 13.74 -2.25
C CYS A 253 3.78 14.42 -1.41
N ARG A 254 3.90 14.43 -0.09
CA ARG A 254 2.96 15.14 0.80
C ARG A 254 3.08 16.65 0.64
N ASP A 255 4.30 17.16 0.52
CA ASP A 255 4.58 18.59 0.38
C ASP A 255 4.30 19.11 -1.05
N ASN A 256 4.35 18.22 -2.06
CA ASN A 256 4.20 18.51 -3.49
C ASN A 256 3.12 17.65 -4.14
N ALA A 257 1.93 17.56 -3.52
CA ALA A 257 0.90 16.58 -3.86
C ALA A 257 0.47 16.60 -5.34
N LEU A 258 0.33 17.79 -5.94
CA LEU A 258 -0.06 17.89 -7.34
C LEU A 258 1.03 17.43 -8.30
N GLU A 259 2.30 17.74 -8.01
CA GLU A 259 3.43 17.28 -8.85
C GLU A 259 3.63 15.77 -8.70
N CYS A 260 3.53 15.25 -7.48
CA CYS A 260 3.50 13.82 -7.22
C CYS A 260 2.35 13.14 -8.03
N GLY A 261 1.19 13.77 -8.08
CA GLY A 261 0.05 13.33 -8.90
C GLY A 261 0.37 13.31 -10.39
N ARG A 262 1.09 14.32 -10.91
CA ARG A 262 1.54 14.32 -12.32
C ARG A 262 2.49 13.16 -12.61
N MET A 263 3.41 12.85 -11.69
CA MET A 263 4.29 11.70 -11.81
C MET A 263 3.49 10.39 -11.85
N MET A 264 2.56 10.19 -10.90
CA MET A 264 1.73 8.98 -10.88
C MET A 264 0.90 8.81 -12.16
N ALA A 265 0.31 9.89 -12.68
CA ALA A 265 -0.52 9.85 -13.89
C ALA A 265 0.26 9.49 -15.16
N ARG A 266 1.59 9.65 -15.18
CA ARG A 266 2.45 9.16 -16.30
C ARG A 266 2.66 7.65 -16.27
N HIS A 267 2.55 7.02 -15.11
CA HIS A 267 2.84 5.59 -14.90
C HIS A 267 1.59 4.74 -14.72
N ILE A 268 0.47 5.36 -14.34
CA ILE A 268 -0.77 4.66 -14.01
C ILE A 268 -1.93 5.31 -14.75
N ASP A 269 -2.38 4.64 -15.79
CA ASP A 269 -3.52 5.07 -16.59
C ASP A 269 -4.77 5.32 -15.72
N LEU A 270 -5.64 6.20 -16.18
CA LEU A 270 -6.90 6.62 -15.54
C LEU A 270 -6.74 7.53 -14.31
N LEU A 271 -5.59 7.64 -13.69
CA LEU A 271 -5.37 8.62 -12.62
C LEU A 271 -5.22 10.03 -13.19
N THR A 272 -5.71 11.01 -12.43
CA THR A 272 -5.46 12.43 -12.71
C THR A 272 -4.61 13.04 -11.60
N PRO A 273 -3.75 14.02 -11.94
CA PRO A 273 -2.91 14.68 -10.94
C PRO A 273 -3.68 15.21 -9.73
N GLU A 274 -4.86 15.78 -9.98
CA GLU A 274 -5.71 16.37 -8.95
C GLU A 274 -6.36 15.31 -8.06
N ALA A 275 -6.78 14.17 -8.62
CA ALA A 275 -7.33 13.07 -7.83
C ALA A 275 -6.28 12.46 -6.91
N VAL A 276 -5.04 12.35 -7.37
CA VAL A 276 -3.91 11.89 -6.54
C VAL A 276 -3.59 12.91 -5.45
N ALA A 277 -3.59 14.20 -5.76
CA ALA A 277 -3.35 15.25 -4.78
C ALA A 277 -4.40 15.24 -3.66
N ASP A 278 -5.69 15.12 -4.03
CA ASP A 278 -6.78 14.97 -3.05
C ASP A 278 -6.60 13.71 -2.19
N ALA A 279 -6.21 12.60 -2.83
CA ALA A 279 -5.98 11.34 -2.16
C ALA A 279 -4.83 11.43 -1.12
N ILE A 280 -3.73 12.10 -1.46
CA ILE A 280 -2.62 12.36 -0.54
C ILE A 280 -3.10 13.17 0.67
N ALA A 281 -3.93 14.20 0.44
CA ALA A 281 -4.43 15.08 1.50
C ALA A 281 -5.34 14.38 2.51
N VAL A 282 -6.08 13.34 2.10
CA VAL A 282 -7.05 12.64 2.96
C VAL A 282 -6.56 11.29 3.48
N SER A 283 -5.47 10.75 2.93
CA SER A 283 -4.91 9.47 3.36
C SER A 283 -4.00 9.64 4.57
N GLN A 284 -3.97 8.62 5.43
CA GLN A 284 -3.02 8.56 6.54
C GLN A 284 -1.71 7.92 6.05
N LEU A 285 -0.74 8.77 5.76
CA LEU A 285 0.54 8.39 5.17
C LEU A 285 1.71 8.69 6.12
N ASP A 286 2.45 7.65 6.50
CA ASP A 286 3.63 7.76 7.36
C ASP A 286 4.54 6.55 7.13
N ALA A 287 5.75 6.75 6.61
CA ALA A 287 6.70 5.68 6.33
C ALA A 287 7.38 5.20 7.63
N LEU A 288 6.63 4.48 8.45
CA LEU A 288 7.14 3.92 9.70
C LEU A 288 7.94 2.64 9.41
N PRO A 289 9.24 2.55 9.79
CA PRO A 289 10.02 1.33 9.64
C PRO A 289 9.31 0.10 10.21
N ALA A 290 9.43 -1.06 9.56
CA ALA A 290 8.71 -2.29 9.92
C ALA A 290 8.93 -2.68 11.39
N ALA A 291 10.17 -2.59 11.88
CA ALA A 291 10.51 -2.87 13.28
C ALA A 291 9.74 -1.95 14.26
N ARG A 292 9.54 -0.68 13.91
CA ARG A 292 8.76 0.26 14.72
C ARG A 292 7.25 0.07 14.58
N ALA A 293 6.79 -0.42 13.42
CA ALA A 293 5.39 -0.74 13.15
C ALA A 293 4.95 -2.09 13.75
N ARG A 294 5.88 -2.89 14.25
CA ARG A 294 5.66 -4.26 14.74
C ARG A 294 4.49 -4.39 15.73
N PRO A 295 4.31 -3.55 16.76
CA PRO A 295 3.19 -3.69 17.70
C PRO A 295 1.82 -3.54 17.01
N GLU A 296 1.71 -2.64 16.02
CA GLU A 296 0.47 -2.45 15.26
C GLU A 296 0.24 -3.60 14.27
N LEU A 297 1.32 -4.09 13.65
CA LEU A 297 1.27 -5.24 12.74
C LEU A 297 0.86 -6.52 13.49
N GLU A 298 1.48 -6.82 14.62
CA GLU A 298 1.14 -8.01 15.43
C GLU A 298 -0.31 -7.95 15.93
N PHE A 299 -0.78 -6.78 16.37
CA PHE A 299 -2.17 -6.62 16.74
C PHE A 299 -3.10 -6.90 15.55
N PHE A 300 -2.84 -6.29 14.40
CA PHE A 300 -3.63 -6.49 13.19
C PHE A 300 -3.61 -7.95 12.74
N PHE A 301 -2.44 -8.57 12.66
CA PHE A 301 -2.30 -9.98 12.25
C PHE A 301 -3.01 -10.93 13.21
N ASN A 302 -2.99 -10.67 14.52
CA ASN A 302 -3.75 -11.46 15.49
C ASN A 302 -5.26 -11.37 15.24
N GLN A 303 -5.79 -10.18 14.87
CA GLN A 303 -7.21 -10.05 14.51
C GLN A 303 -7.53 -10.85 13.22
N LEU A 304 -6.63 -10.87 12.27
CA LEU A 304 -6.79 -11.66 11.04
C LEU A 304 -6.71 -13.16 11.32
N MET A 305 -5.74 -13.60 12.13
CA MET A 305 -5.56 -15.01 12.50
C MET A 305 -6.74 -15.57 13.30
N ALA A 306 -7.31 -14.78 14.18
CA ALA A 306 -8.51 -15.16 14.93
C ALA A 306 -9.69 -15.50 14.01
N ARG A 307 -9.72 -14.91 12.81
CA ARG A 307 -10.73 -15.19 11.79
C ARG A 307 -10.30 -16.30 10.84
N ASN A 308 -9.11 -16.21 10.30
CA ASN A 308 -8.51 -17.20 9.41
C ASN A 308 -6.97 -17.08 9.41
N PRO A 309 -6.24 -18.02 10.03
CA PRO A 309 -4.79 -17.99 10.09
C PRO A 309 -4.11 -17.91 8.72
N ALA A 310 -4.75 -18.47 7.67
CA ALA A 310 -4.18 -18.45 6.32
C ALA A 310 -3.98 -17.04 5.74
N LEU A 311 -4.68 -16.02 6.26
CA LEU A 311 -4.56 -14.63 5.81
C LEU A 311 -3.15 -14.06 6.01
N VAL A 312 -2.40 -14.58 6.97
CA VAL A 312 -1.02 -14.20 7.27
C VAL A 312 -0.03 -15.38 7.14
N GLY A 313 -0.45 -16.49 6.53
CA GLY A 313 0.40 -17.67 6.35
C GLY A 313 0.51 -18.57 7.58
N GLY A 314 -0.50 -18.58 8.45
CA GLY A 314 -0.70 -19.53 9.54
C GLY A 314 -0.13 -19.15 10.90
N LYS A 315 0.75 -18.16 10.99
CA LYS A 315 1.42 -17.71 12.22
C LYS A 315 1.83 -16.24 12.14
N LEU A 316 2.19 -15.65 13.28
CA LEU A 316 2.87 -14.36 13.28
C LEU A 316 4.24 -14.48 12.59
N PRO A 317 4.64 -13.50 11.77
CA PRO A 317 5.97 -13.48 11.16
C PRO A 317 7.07 -13.44 12.23
N ALA A 318 8.19 -14.09 11.95
CA ALA A 318 9.39 -14.03 12.79
C ALA A 318 10.06 -12.65 12.72
N GLU A 319 11.07 -12.43 13.57
CA GLU A 319 11.78 -11.14 13.68
C GLU A 319 12.44 -10.67 12.38
N ALA A 320 12.82 -11.61 11.51
CA ALA A 320 13.42 -11.31 10.20
C ALA A 320 12.41 -10.79 9.14
N PHE A 321 11.13 -10.70 9.49
CA PHE A 321 10.09 -10.12 8.63
C PHE A 321 10.25 -8.60 8.52
#